data_f4345b812ccc22d2edfd0becdf765156
#
_entry.id   f4345b812ccc22d2edfd0becdf765156
#
_cell.length_a   1.000
_cell.length_b   1.000
_cell.length_c   1.000
_cell.angle_alpha   90.00
_cell.angle_beta   90.00
_cell.angle_gamma   90.00
#
_symmetry.space_group_name_H-M   'P 1'
#
loop_
_entity.id
_entity.type
_entity.pdbx_description
1 polymer ?
#
loop_
_entity_poly.entity_id
_entity_poly.type
_entity_poly.pdbx_seq_one_letter_code
_entity_poly.pdbx_strand_id
1 'polypeptide(L)'
;HYYIFKRISRAFLKANANRFIASLMIIFMLLFPVMEIMYSYNNQLLVRIALQISYFYLPFILHFFIGLFVFDILSFGLTELKIMDKNFIYANRQWRTALGVIGTISLVIVVYAHIQFNSPSYTTYTLDVPAKSSLITNMKVIVASDFHFAEITSLGFVKKFVEKVNARKPDIVLFPGDIVESDNDNGKMNLIANELKKIESTYGVYASLGNHEYYGDLQKNILFCRKAGMRMLMDTAVVVNKSL
;
A
#
# COMPACT_ATOMS: atom_id res chain seq x y z
N HIS A 1 6.32 -4.92 -20.08
CA HIS A 1 5.88 -3.86 -21.04
C HIS A 1 5.90 -4.36 -22.48
N TYR A 2 6.97 -5.02 -22.99
CA TYR A 2 7.06 -5.51 -24.38
C TYR A 2 5.89 -6.44 -24.76
N TYR A 3 5.54 -7.40 -23.90
CA TYR A 3 4.41 -8.30 -24.13
C TYR A 3 3.10 -7.51 -24.27
N ILE A 4 2.82 -6.59 -23.35
CA ILE A 4 1.64 -5.75 -23.39
C ILE A 4 1.61 -4.89 -24.66
N PHE A 5 2.74 -4.26 -25.01
CA PHE A 5 2.87 -3.49 -26.23
C PHE A 5 2.51 -4.33 -27.47
N LYS A 6 3.07 -5.54 -27.59
CA LYS A 6 2.77 -6.44 -28.71
C LYS A 6 1.28 -6.81 -28.78
N ARG A 7 0.60 -6.90 -27.62
CA ARG A 7 -0.84 -7.19 -27.56
C ARG A 7 -1.68 -5.98 -27.93
N ILE A 8 -1.34 -4.79 -27.47
CA ILE A 8 -2.03 -3.54 -27.81
C ILE A 8 -1.82 -3.18 -29.28
N SER A 9 -0.59 -3.26 -29.79
CA SER A 9 -0.26 -2.92 -31.17
C SER A 9 -1.03 -3.74 -32.19
N ARG A 10 -1.45 -4.95 -31.85
CA ARG A 10 -2.32 -5.78 -32.69
C ARG A 10 -3.73 -5.16 -32.89
N ALA A 11 -4.20 -4.37 -31.93
CA ALA A 11 -5.50 -3.70 -32.01
C ALA A 11 -5.47 -2.42 -32.88
N PHE A 12 -4.28 -1.84 -33.09
CA PHE A 12 -4.08 -0.58 -33.79
C PHE A 12 -3.23 -0.79 -35.05
N LEU A 13 -3.86 -0.77 -36.23
CA LEU A 13 -3.20 -1.06 -37.50
C LEU A 13 -2.30 0.07 -38.02
N LYS A 14 -2.34 1.29 -37.46
CA LYS A 14 -1.57 2.43 -37.95
C LYS A 14 -0.20 2.51 -37.30
N ALA A 15 0.88 2.55 -38.09
CA ALA A 15 2.26 2.63 -37.60
C ALA A 15 2.52 3.80 -36.65
N ASN A 16 1.91 4.95 -36.90
CA ASN A 16 2.06 6.13 -36.04
C ASN A 16 1.42 5.94 -34.66
N ALA A 17 0.25 5.28 -34.57
CA ALA A 17 -0.38 4.95 -33.30
C ALA A 17 0.48 3.97 -32.49
N ASN A 18 1.08 2.99 -33.15
CA ASN A 18 1.98 2.04 -32.47
C ASN A 18 3.26 2.71 -31.95
N ARG A 19 3.84 3.66 -32.68
CA ARG A 19 5.00 4.44 -32.21
C ARG A 19 4.63 5.27 -30.99
N PHE A 20 3.49 5.96 -31.03
CA PHE A 20 2.99 6.76 -29.91
C PHE A 20 2.77 5.90 -28.66
N ILE A 21 2.10 4.76 -28.80
CA ILE A 21 1.87 3.81 -27.67
C ILE A 21 3.19 3.31 -27.12
N ALA A 22 4.16 2.93 -27.98
CA ALA A 22 5.49 2.49 -27.56
C ALA A 22 6.20 3.57 -26.76
N SER A 23 6.22 4.82 -27.24
CA SER A 23 6.84 5.95 -26.54
C SER A 23 6.20 6.20 -25.19
N LEU A 24 4.87 6.18 -25.12
CA LEU A 24 4.11 6.35 -23.89
C LEU A 24 4.46 5.25 -22.87
N MET A 25 4.50 3.99 -23.31
CA MET A 25 4.84 2.87 -22.44
C MET A 25 6.28 2.93 -21.93
N ILE A 26 7.23 3.43 -22.73
CA ILE A 26 8.63 3.63 -22.30
C ILE A 26 8.67 4.75 -21.25
N ILE A 27 7.98 5.86 -21.47
CA ILE A 27 7.89 6.98 -20.51
C ILE A 27 7.36 6.46 -19.18
N PHE A 28 6.23 5.75 -19.18
CA PHE A 28 5.64 5.22 -17.94
C PHE A 28 6.49 4.12 -17.29
N MET A 29 7.23 3.33 -18.07
CA MET A 29 8.16 2.33 -17.55
C MET A 29 9.31 2.99 -16.78
N LEU A 30 9.81 4.11 -17.27
CA LEU A 30 10.91 4.85 -16.66
C LEU A 30 10.43 5.84 -15.58
N LEU A 31 9.13 6.15 -15.55
CA LEU A 31 8.59 7.17 -14.65
C LEU A 31 8.89 6.84 -13.17
N PHE A 32 8.64 5.61 -12.75
CA PHE A 32 8.85 5.22 -11.35
C PHE A 32 10.33 5.32 -10.93
N PRO A 33 11.29 4.61 -11.57
CA PRO A 33 12.68 4.65 -11.11
C PRO A 33 13.31 6.04 -11.22
N VAL A 34 12.94 6.82 -12.25
CA VAL A 34 13.46 8.19 -12.41
C VAL A 34 12.88 9.11 -11.34
N MET A 35 11.57 9.05 -11.08
CA MET A 35 10.94 9.91 -10.09
C MET A 35 11.36 9.54 -8.67
N GLU A 36 11.61 8.27 -8.36
CA GLU A 36 12.13 7.82 -7.07
C GLU A 36 13.53 8.41 -6.80
N ILE A 37 14.41 8.33 -7.80
CA ILE A 37 15.74 8.95 -7.71
C ILE A 37 15.62 10.47 -7.60
N MET A 38 14.81 11.13 -8.41
CA MET A 38 14.63 12.57 -8.36
C MET A 38 14.05 13.03 -7.03
N TYR A 39 13.15 12.25 -6.45
CA TYR A 39 12.52 12.57 -5.18
C TYR A 39 13.50 12.57 -4.01
N SER A 40 14.49 11.68 -4.01
CA SER A 40 15.53 11.66 -2.99
C SER A 40 16.45 12.90 -3.02
N TYR A 41 16.56 13.58 -4.17
CA TYR A 41 17.35 14.81 -4.32
C TYR A 41 16.52 16.10 -4.27
N ASN A 42 15.25 16.04 -4.69
CA ASN A 42 14.43 17.23 -4.86
C ASN A 42 12.95 16.93 -4.69
N ASN A 43 12.38 17.39 -3.58
CA ASN A 43 11.00 17.17 -3.19
C ASN A 43 10.01 18.20 -3.79
N GLN A 44 10.19 18.58 -5.06
CA GLN A 44 9.27 19.51 -5.73
C GLN A 44 7.90 18.88 -5.97
N LEU A 45 6.86 19.73 -6.00
CA LEU A 45 5.47 19.31 -6.20
C LEU A 45 5.28 18.42 -7.45
N LEU A 46 5.93 18.77 -8.57
CA LEU A 46 5.84 18.02 -9.82
C LEU A 46 6.43 16.61 -9.70
N VAL A 47 7.56 16.44 -9.01
CA VAL A 47 8.18 15.12 -8.75
C VAL A 47 7.24 14.27 -7.90
N ARG A 48 6.64 14.83 -6.88
CA ARG A 48 5.67 14.14 -6.01
C ARG A 48 4.43 13.68 -6.79
N ILE A 49 3.86 14.55 -7.64
CA ILE A 49 2.70 14.18 -8.48
C ILE A 49 3.08 13.07 -9.44
N ALA A 50 4.22 13.17 -10.12
CA ALA A 50 4.69 12.16 -11.06
C ALA A 50 4.96 10.82 -10.37
N LEU A 51 5.52 10.84 -9.17
CA LEU A 51 5.72 9.66 -8.33
C LEU A 51 4.38 9.01 -7.94
N GLN A 52 3.40 9.80 -7.49
CA GLN A 52 2.06 9.30 -7.20
C GLN A 52 1.39 8.64 -8.41
N ILE A 53 1.51 9.24 -9.60
CA ILE A 53 1.01 8.65 -10.84
C ILE A 53 1.67 7.28 -11.09
N SER A 54 2.98 7.17 -10.86
CA SER A 54 3.70 5.91 -11.06
C SER A 54 3.27 4.81 -10.09
N TYR A 55 2.92 5.14 -8.84
CA TYR A 55 2.37 4.19 -7.86
C TYR A 55 0.98 3.64 -8.26
N PHE A 56 0.18 4.39 -9.01
CA PHE A 56 -1.05 3.88 -9.60
C PHE A 56 -0.80 3.06 -10.86
N TYR A 57 0.17 3.49 -11.67
CA TYR A 57 0.49 2.83 -12.92
C TYR A 57 1.07 1.41 -12.72
N LEU A 58 1.97 1.23 -11.75
CA LEU A 58 2.63 -0.06 -11.51
C LEU A 58 1.63 -1.20 -11.20
N PRO A 59 0.73 -1.08 -10.21
CA PRO A 59 -0.27 -2.13 -9.99
C PRO A 59 -1.24 -2.27 -11.17
N PHE A 60 -1.60 -1.17 -11.85
CA PHE A 60 -2.45 -1.24 -13.03
C PHE A 60 -1.82 -2.09 -14.14
N ILE A 61 -0.55 -1.81 -14.51
CA ILE A 61 0.12 -2.54 -15.57
C ILE A 61 0.36 -4.01 -15.21
N LEU A 62 0.56 -4.31 -13.93
CA LEU A 62 0.67 -5.68 -13.42
C LEU A 62 -0.64 -6.45 -13.59
N HIS A 63 -1.77 -5.90 -13.15
CA HIS A 63 -3.08 -6.54 -13.28
C HIS A 63 -3.50 -6.67 -14.74
N PHE A 64 -3.18 -5.66 -15.55
CA PHE A 64 -3.42 -5.70 -16.98
C PHE A 64 -2.59 -6.79 -17.68
N PHE A 65 -1.32 -6.96 -17.29
CA PHE A 65 -0.48 -8.06 -17.75
C PHE A 65 -1.07 -9.42 -17.38
N ILE A 66 -1.45 -9.61 -16.11
CA ILE A 66 -2.05 -10.87 -15.62
C ILE A 66 -3.33 -11.16 -16.40
N GLY A 67 -4.20 -10.17 -16.57
CA GLY A 67 -5.45 -10.33 -17.31
C GLY A 67 -5.23 -10.74 -18.77
N LEU A 68 -4.26 -10.12 -19.46
CA LEU A 68 -3.88 -10.50 -20.82
C LEU A 68 -3.28 -11.91 -20.88
N PHE A 69 -2.46 -12.26 -19.91
CA PHE A 69 -1.83 -13.58 -19.84
C PHE A 69 -2.86 -14.69 -19.62
N VAL A 70 -3.79 -14.48 -18.69
CA VAL A 70 -4.93 -15.40 -18.47
C VAL A 70 -5.80 -15.52 -19.70
N PHE A 71 -6.11 -14.39 -20.36
CA PHE A 71 -6.86 -14.40 -21.63
C PHE A 71 -6.16 -15.24 -22.71
N ASP A 72 -4.83 -15.13 -22.83
CA ASP A 72 -4.08 -15.91 -23.81
C ASP A 72 -4.09 -17.42 -23.49
N ILE A 73 -3.93 -17.79 -22.21
CA ILE A 73 -4.03 -19.19 -21.77
C ILE A 73 -5.41 -19.77 -22.09
N LEU A 74 -6.48 -19.06 -21.73
CA LEU A 74 -7.85 -19.49 -21.98
C LEU A 74 -8.12 -19.58 -23.49
N SER A 75 -7.68 -18.59 -24.27
CA SER A 75 -7.82 -18.59 -25.72
C SER A 75 -7.08 -19.76 -26.37
N PHE A 76 -5.89 -20.08 -25.89
CA PHE A 76 -5.15 -21.25 -26.34
C PHE A 76 -5.91 -22.55 -26.04
N GLY A 77 -6.37 -22.74 -24.79
CA GLY A 77 -7.13 -23.92 -24.43
C GLY A 77 -8.43 -24.08 -25.25
N LEU A 78 -9.19 -22.99 -25.45
CA LEU A 78 -10.42 -23.02 -26.25
C LEU A 78 -10.17 -23.38 -27.72
N THR A 79 -9.03 -22.95 -28.29
CA THR A 79 -8.65 -23.29 -29.67
C THR A 79 -8.15 -24.72 -29.80
N GLU A 80 -7.34 -25.22 -28.86
CA GLU A 80 -6.86 -26.61 -28.87
C GLU A 80 -8.00 -27.61 -28.69
N LEU A 81 -8.98 -27.29 -27.82
CA LEU A 81 -10.18 -28.08 -27.63
C LEU A 81 -11.20 -27.94 -28.79
N LYS A 82 -10.89 -27.16 -29.82
CA LYS A 82 -11.78 -26.85 -30.96
C LYS A 82 -13.15 -26.27 -30.59
N ILE A 83 -13.23 -25.63 -29.41
CA ILE A 83 -14.47 -24.97 -28.94
C ILE A 83 -14.68 -23.64 -29.65
N MET A 84 -13.57 -22.90 -29.94
CA MET A 84 -13.61 -21.62 -30.61
C MET A 84 -12.52 -21.53 -31.68
N ASP A 85 -12.84 -20.84 -32.82
CA ASP A 85 -11.85 -20.57 -33.85
C ASP A 85 -10.90 -19.44 -33.42
N LYS A 86 -9.60 -19.65 -33.65
CA LYS A 86 -8.56 -18.66 -33.35
C LYS A 86 -8.77 -17.33 -34.07
N ASN A 87 -9.24 -17.37 -35.33
CA ASN A 87 -9.49 -16.17 -36.10
C ASN A 87 -10.68 -15.36 -35.51
N PHE A 88 -11.68 -16.05 -34.93
CA PHE A 88 -12.76 -15.39 -34.23
C PHE A 88 -12.29 -14.69 -32.96
N ILE A 89 -11.52 -15.40 -32.08
CA ILE A 89 -11.04 -14.84 -30.82
C ILE A 89 -10.18 -13.59 -31.06
N TYR A 90 -9.29 -13.64 -32.04
CA TYR A 90 -8.36 -12.55 -32.34
C TYR A 90 -8.82 -11.62 -33.46
N ALA A 91 -10.08 -11.70 -33.88
CA ALA A 91 -10.65 -10.68 -34.78
C ALA A 91 -10.60 -9.29 -34.12
N ASN A 92 -10.35 -8.26 -34.93
CA ASN A 92 -10.09 -6.90 -34.44
C ASN A 92 -11.14 -6.38 -33.44
N ARG A 93 -12.42 -6.69 -33.65
CA ARG A 93 -13.51 -6.24 -32.75
C ARG A 93 -13.42 -6.96 -31.40
N GLN A 94 -13.37 -8.29 -31.39
CA GLN A 94 -13.32 -9.10 -30.18
C GLN A 94 -12.06 -8.80 -29.37
N TRP A 95 -10.94 -8.67 -30.08
CA TRP A 95 -9.67 -8.33 -29.45
C TRP A 95 -9.68 -6.96 -28.77
N ARG A 96 -10.22 -5.92 -29.44
CA ARG A 96 -10.38 -4.58 -28.83
C ARG A 96 -11.32 -4.61 -27.63
N THR A 97 -12.41 -5.37 -27.72
CA THR A 97 -13.34 -5.55 -26.61
C THR A 97 -12.65 -6.22 -25.43
N ALA A 98 -11.89 -7.30 -25.67
CA ALA A 98 -11.13 -7.98 -24.63
C ALA A 98 -10.11 -7.04 -23.93
N LEU A 99 -9.35 -6.27 -24.72
CA LEU A 99 -8.43 -5.25 -24.18
C LEU A 99 -9.16 -4.22 -23.32
N GLY A 100 -10.32 -3.72 -23.79
CA GLY A 100 -11.13 -2.77 -23.04
C GLY A 100 -11.65 -3.34 -21.73
N VAL A 101 -12.19 -4.55 -21.77
CA VAL A 101 -12.72 -5.25 -20.58
C VAL A 101 -11.60 -5.51 -19.55
N ILE A 102 -10.46 -6.07 -20.01
CA ILE A 102 -9.31 -6.35 -19.12
C ILE A 102 -8.78 -5.04 -18.52
N GLY A 103 -8.64 -3.99 -19.35
CA GLY A 103 -8.20 -2.67 -18.86
C GLY A 103 -9.14 -2.06 -17.83
N THR A 104 -10.44 -2.16 -18.06
CA THR A 104 -11.46 -1.67 -17.10
C THR A 104 -11.42 -2.46 -15.80
N ILE A 105 -11.36 -3.79 -15.86
CA ILE A 105 -11.25 -4.64 -14.66
C ILE A 105 -9.98 -4.29 -13.88
N SER A 106 -8.83 -4.16 -14.56
CA SER A 106 -7.57 -3.78 -13.93
C SER A 106 -7.66 -2.41 -13.23
N LEU A 107 -8.29 -1.44 -13.87
CA LEU A 107 -8.52 -0.12 -13.29
C LEU A 107 -9.42 -0.20 -12.05
N VAL A 108 -10.52 -0.93 -12.13
CA VAL A 108 -11.46 -1.12 -11.01
C VAL A 108 -10.77 -1.77 -9.84
N ILE A 109 -9.93 -2.80 -10.04
CA ILE A 109 -9.16 -3.46 -8.99
C ILE A 109 -8.24 -2.46 -8.30
N VAL A 110 -7.48 -1.65 -9.06
CA VAL A 110 -6.53 -0.68 -8.48
C VAL A 110 -7.26 0.42 -7.71
N VAL A 111 -8.35 0.95 -8.24
CA VAL A 111 -9.17 1.96 -7.54
C VAL A 111 -9.78 1.40 -6.27
N TYR A 112 -10.34 0.19 -6.34
CA TYR A 112 -10.89 -0.49 -5.17
C TYR A 112 -9.82 -0.73 -4.09
N ALA A 113 -8.65 -1.24 -4.48
CA ALA A 113 -7.53 -1.46 -3.57
C ALA A 113 -7.09 -0.15 -2.90
N HIS A 114 -7.03 0.95 -3.66
CA HIS A 114 -6.69 2.27 -3.11
C HIS A 114 -7.73 2.77 -2.10
N ILE A 115 -9.03 2.58 -2.36
CA ILE A 115 -10.10 2.93 -1.43
C ILE A 115 -10.00 2.10 -0.15
N GLN A 116 -9.79 0.80 -0.28
CA GLN A 116 -9.65 -0.12 0.86
C GLN A 116 -8.42 0.22 1.70
N PHE A 117 -7.28 0.49 1.06
CA PHE A 117 -6.06 0.90 1.76
C PHE A 117 -6.28 2.18 2.60
N ASN A 118 -7.07 3.14 2.10
CA ASN A 118 -7.37 4.38 2.83
C ASN A 118 -8.57 4.26 3.81
N SER A 119 -9.07 3.04 4.02
CA SER A 119 -10.25 2.78 4.86
C SER A 119 -9.92 1.70 5.91
N PRO A 120 -9.18 2.05 6.98
CA PRO A 120 -8.80 1.10 8.01
C PRO A 120 -10.03 0.43 8.63
N SER A 121 -10.00 -0.90 8.71
CA SER A 121 -11.02 -1.73 9.35
C SER A 121 -10.48 -2.35 10.63
N TYR A 122 -11.37 -2.82 11.49
CA TYR A 122 -11.01 -3.50 12.73
C TYR A 122 -11.58 -4.90 12.75
N THR A 123 -10.77 -5.83 13.23
CA THR A 123 -11.23 -7.14 13.67
C THR A 123 -11.16 -7.18 15.20
N THR A 124 -12.22 -7.63 15.85
CA THR A 124 -12.28 -7.72 17.31
C THR A 124 -12.18 -9.18 17.72
N TYR A 125 -11.30 -9.45 18.66
CA TYR A 125 -11.14 -10.75 19.31
C TYR A 125 -11.38 -10.57 20.81
N THR A 126 -12.06 -11.54 21.44
CA THR A 126 -12.14 -11.65 22.88
C THR A 126 -11.28 -12.81 23.33
N LEU A 127 -10.37 -12.56 24.25
CA LEU A 127 -9.45 -13.56 24.80
C LEU A 127 -9.69 -13.64 26.30
N ASP A 128 -9.98 -14.83 26.80
CA ASP A 128 -10.04 -15.12 28.22
C ASP A 128 -8.65 -15.54 28.70
N VAL A 129 -8.06 -14.67 29.53
CA VAL A 129 -6.72 -14.92 30.10
C VAL A 129 -6.88 -15.24 31.58
N PRO A 130 -6.45 -16.44 32.04
CA PRO A 130 -6.50 -16.76 33.46
C PRO A 130 -5.56 -15.84 34.25
N ALA A 131 -6.14 -14.96 35.05
CA ALA A 131 -5.38 -14.03 35.90
C ALA A 131 -5.14 -14.66 37.29
N LYS A 132 -3.90 -14.77 37.69
CA LYS A 132 -3.53 -15.30 39.02
C LYS A 132 -3.86 -14.35 40.19
N SER A 133 -3.84 -13.05 39.92
CA SER A 133 -4.37 -11.99 40.78
C SER A 133 -4.32 -10.69 39.99
N SER A 134 -5.40 -10.19 39.47
CA SER A 134 -5.35 -8.91 38.79
C SER A 134 -6.48 -8.01 39.29
N LEU A 135 -6.14 -6.76 39.55
CA LEU A 135 -7.10 -5.69 39.77
C LEU A 135 -7.81 -5.29 38.47
N ILE A 136 -7.38 -5.84 37.33
CA ILE A 136 -7.91 -5.55 36.02
C ILE A 136 -8.75 -6.75 35.57
N THR A 137 -10.05 -6.56 35.49
CA THR A 137 -11.00 -7.60 35.05
C THR A 137 -11.21 -7.61 33.55
N ASN A 138 -11.07 -6.47 32.89
CA ASN A 138 -11.21 -6.31 31.45
C ASN A 138 -10.19 -5.29 30.93
N MET A 139 -9.60 -5.55 29.78
CA MET A 139 -8.66 -4.66 29.12
C MET A 139 -8.94 -4.57 27.62
N LYS A 140 -9.04 -3.36 27.11
CA LYS A 140 -9.12 -3.09 25.67
C LYS A 140 -7.73 -2.83 25.10
N VAL A 141 -7.23 -3.75 24.31
CA VAL A 141 -5.94 -3.60 23.62
C VAL A 141 -6.19 -3.38 22.15
N ILE A 142 -5.64 -2.32 21.58
CA ILE A 142 -5.56 -2.14 20.13
C ILE A 142 -4.16 -2.53 19.68
N VAL A 143 -4.09 -3.42 18.69
CA VAL A 143 -2.84 -3.83 18.04
C VAL A 143 -2.90 -3.39 16.58
N ALA A 144 -1.87 -2.70 16.12
CA ALA A 144 -1.79 -2.24 14.74
C ALA A 144 -0.33 -2.26 14.26
N SER A 145 -0.04 -2.98 13.17
CA SER A 145 1.31 -3.11 12.59
C SER A 145 1.30 -2.83 11.10
N ASP A 146 2.48 -2.89 10.49
CA ASP A 146 2.65 -2.84 9.03
C ASP A 146 2.11 -1.56 8.38
N PHE A 147 2.29 -0.44 9.03
CA PHE A 147 1.87 0.86 8.50
C PHE A 147 2.77 1.38 7.40
N HIS A 148 4.08 1.12 7.50
CA HIS A 148 5.06 1.59 6.55
C HIS A 148 4.89 3.09 6.25
N PHE A 149 4.76 3.90 7.31
CA PHE A 149 4.62 5.34 7.15
C PHE A 149 5.81 5.90 6.38
N ALA A 150 5.48 6.59 5.31
CA ALA A 150 6.41 7.25 4.42
C ALA A 150 5.82 8.59 3.97
N GLU A 151 6.59 9.37 3.25
CA GLU A 151 6.14 10.66 2.72
C GLU A 151 4.90 10.60 1.82
N ILE A 152 4.68 9.45 1.16
CA ILE A 152 3.48 9.24 0.34
C ILE A 152 2.24 8.96 1.17
N THR A 153 2.38 8.60 2.45
CA THR A 153 1.25 8.27 3.32
C THR A 153 0.31 9.47 3.43
N SER A 154 -0.98 9.25 3.21
CA SER A 154 -1.99 10.28 3.32
C SER A 154 -2.19 10.71 4.79
N LEU A 155 -2.05 12.00 5.09
CA LEU A 155 -2.38 12.52 6.42
C LEU A 155 -3.85 12.30 6.78
N GLY A 156 -4.74 12.28 5.78
CA GLY A 156 -6.16 11.95 5.96
C GLY A 156 -6.38 10.51 6.44
N PHE A 157 -5.57 9.57 5.97
CA PHE A 157 -5.57 8.19 6.48
C PHE A 157 -5.15 8.15 7.96
N VAL A 158 -4.05 8.82 8.32
CA VAL A 158 -3.54 8.86 9.70
C VAL A 158 -4.58 9.47 10.65
N LYS A 159 -5.22 10.59 10.25
CA LYS A 159 -6.30 11.22 11.04
C LYS A 159 -7.46 10.26 11.28
N LYS A 160 -7.97 9.61 10.22
CA LYS A 160 -9.04 8.62 10.34
C LYS A 160 -8.65 7.45 11.25
N PHE A 161 -7.40 7.00 11.18
CA PHE A 161 -6.88 5.95 12.05
C PHE A 161 -6.92 6.40 13.52
N VAL A 162 -6.35 7.58 13.83
CA VAL A 162 -6.33 8.14 15.20
C VAL A 162 -7.75 8.34 15.74
N GLU A 163 -8.65 8.92 14.95
CA GLU A 163 -10.07 9.10 15.32
C GLU A 163 -10.73 7.77 15.67
N LYS A 164 -10.48 6.74 14.83
CA LYS A 164 -11.03 5.40 15.05
C LYS A 164 -10.45 4.71 16.28
N VAL A 165 -9.17 4.89 16.58
CA VAL A 165 -8.52 4.39 17.81
C VAL A 165 -9.15 5.06 19.03
N ASN A 166 -9.20 6.39 19.06
CA ASN A 166 -9.69 7.15 20.19
C ASN A 166 -11.20 6.91 20.47
N ALA A 167 -12.00 6.72 19.39
CA ALA A 167 -13.42 6.37 19.54
C ALA A 167 -13.65 5.04 20.29
N ARG A 168 -12.66 4.15 20.31
CA ARG A 168 -12.72 2.87 21.03
C ARG A 168 -12.29 2.96 22.50
N LYS A 169 -11.69 4.09 22.90
CA LYS A 169 -11.17 4.31 24.25
C LYS A 169 -10.32 3.12 24.72
N PRO A 170 -9.19 2.82 24.07
CA PRO A 170 -8.35 1.69 24.43
C PRO A 170 -7.65 1.92 25.77
N ASP A 171 -7.38 0.84 26.48
CA ASP A 171 -6.53 0.87 27.66
C ASP A 171 -5.06 0.90 27.27
N ILE A 172 -4.68 0.15 26.21
CA ILE A 172 -3.33 0.09 25.66
C ILE A 172 -3.40 0.10 24.13
N VAL A 173 -2.42 0.73 23.49
CA VAL A 173 -2.20 0.64 22.06
C VAL A 173 -0.81 0.09 21.80
N LEU A 174 -0.71 -0.95 20.95
CA LEU A 174 0.51 -1.65 20.63
C LEU A 174 0.80 -1.52 19.13
N PHE A 175 2.03 -1.16 18.80
CA PHE A 175 2.58 -1.14 17.45
C PHE A 175 3.73 -2.15 17.36
N PRO A 176 3.47 -3.42 16.96
CA PRO A 176 4.48 -4.47 16.95
C PRO A 176 5.39 -4.45 15.70
N GLY A 177 5.91 -3.28 15.33
CA GLY A 177 6.89 -3.11 14.25
C GLY A 177 6.32 -2.73 12.90
N ASP A 178 7.22 -2.50 11.95
CA ASP A 178 6.97 -2.07 10.56
C ASP A 178 6.10 -0.81 10.51
N ILE A 179 6.42 0.13 11.38
CA ILE A 179 5.69 1.39 11.54
C ILE A 179 6.15 2.40 10.50
N VAL A 180 7.47 2.46 10.25
CA VAL A 180 8.10 3.47 9.38
C VAL A 180 8.87 2.78 8.26
N GLU A 181 8.59 3.17 7.02
CA GLU A 181 9.36 2.72 5.86
C GLU A 181 10.68 3.49 5.72
N SER A 182 10.62 4.80 5.83
CA SER A 182 11.78 5.69 5.81
C SER A 182 11.41 7.06 6.37
N ASP A 183 12.23 7.59 7.25
CA ASP A 183 12.16 8.98 7.68
C ASP A 183 13.19 9.82 6.90
N ASN A 184 12.74 10.45 5.85
CA ASN A 184 13.47 11.48 5.14
C ASN A 184 13.06 12.83 5.71
N ASP A 185 13.34 13.20 6.87
CA ASP A 185 13.11 14.46 7.63
C ASP A 185 12.46 15.66 6.85
N ASN A 186 11.41 15.38 6.11
CA ASN A 186 10.73 16.29 5.17
C ASN A 186 9.43 16.83 5.75
N GLY A 187 9.39 17.38 6.88
CA GLY A 187 8.18 18.07 7.39
C GLY A 187 6.89 17.23 7.46
N LYS A 188 6.60 16.39 6.46
CA LYS A 188 5.40 15.54 6.41
C LYS A 188 5.43 14.40 7.42
N MET A 189 6.58 13.77 7.62
CA MET A 189 6.77 12.76 8.66
C MET A 189 6.54 13.37 10.05
N ASN A 190 6.97 14.61 10.25
CA ASN A 190 6.66 15.36 11.48
C ASN A 190 5.15 15.60 11.65
N LEU A 191 4.40 15.88 10.57
CA LEU A 191 2.93 16.01 10.63
C LEU A 191 2.26 14.68 10.98
N ILE A 192 2.74 13.56 10.43
CA ILE A 192 2.27 12.21 10.73
C ILE A 192 2.55 11.89 12.21
N ALA A 193 3.77 12.11 12.70
CA ALA A 193 4.12 11.89 14.10
C ALA A 193 3.25 12.73 15.05
N ASN A 194 3.03 14.01 14.75
CA ASN A 194 2.16 14.89 15.53
C ASN A 194 0.70 14.43 15.54
N GLU A 195 0.23 13.84 14.45
CA GLU A 195 -1.12 13.30 14.39
C GLU A 195 -1.24 12.02 15.22
N LEU A 196 -0.28 11.08 15.09
CA LEU A 196 -0.22 9.85 15.89
C LEU A 196 -0.10 10.14 17.40
N LYS A 197 0.59 11.21 17.77
CA LYS A 197 0.71 11.64 19.18
C LYS A 197 -0.65 11.94 19.84
N LYS A 198 -1.70 12.16 19.05
CA LYS A 198 -3.07 12.38 19.55
C LYS A 198 -3.79 11.09 19.93
N ILE A 199 -3.16 9.93 19.80
CA ILE A 199 -3.72 8.67 20.27
C ILE A 199 -3.82 8.72 21.81
N GLU A 200 -5.03 8.48 22.29
CA GLU A 200 -5.37 8.45 23.71
C GLU A 200 -5.48 6.99 24.18
N SER A 201 -4.87 6.68 25.32
CA SER A 201 -4.96 5.37 25.96
C SER A 201 -4.67 5.48 27.47
N THR A 202 -5.30 4.63 28.26
CA THR A 202 -5.19 4.68 29.74
C THR A 202 -3.77 4.39 30.21
N TYR A 203 -3.12 3.38 29.61
CA TYR A 203 -1.80 2.87 30.05
C TYR A 203 -0.69 3.16 29.03
N GLY A 204 -0.97 3.86 27.96
CA GLY A 204 0.00 4.35 27.01
C GLY A 204 0.04 3.60 25.67
N VAL A 205 0.89 4.13 24.80
CA VAL A 205 1.14 3.62 23.45
C VAL A 205 2.54 3.04 23.42
N TYR A 206 2.68 1.78 23.04
CA TYR A 206 3.94 1.06 23.01
C TYR A 206 4.26 0.59 21.59
N ALA A 207 5.52 0.57 21.25
CA ALA A 207 5.99 0.11 19.95
C ALA A 207 7.24 -0.75 20.08
N SER A 208 7.38 -1.74 19.22
CA SER A 208 8.61 -2.50 18.98
C SER A 208 9.16 -2.21 17.60
N LEU A 209 10.38 -2.68 17.34
CA LEU A 209 10.98 -2.61 16.00
C LEU A 209 10.52 -3.80 15.16
N GLY A 210 10.20 -3.57 13.90
CA GLY A 210 10.10 -4.57 12.85
C GLY A 210 11.34 -4.55 11.96
N ASN A 211 11.34 -5.32 10.88
CA ASN A 211 12.48 -5.36 9.97
C ASN A 211 12.66 -4.06 9.15
N HIS A 212 11.57 -3.35 8.87
CA HIS A 212 11.63 -2.10 8.11
C HIS A 212 12.31 -0.96 8.86
N GLU A 213 12.19 -0.91 10.19
CA GLU A 213 12.94 0.06 10.98
C GLU A 213 14.47 -0.10 10.83
N TYR A 214 14.94 -1.33 10.54
CA TYR A 214 16.38 -1.61 10.32
C TYR A 214 16.85 -1.35 8.89
N TYR A 215 15.96 -1.37 7.89
CA TYR A 215 16.35 -1.14 6.49
C TYR A 215 16.70 0.32 6.20
N GLY A 216 16.17 1.25 6.98
CA GLY A 216 16.46 2.67 6.89
C GLY A 216 17.46 3.14 7.96
N ASP A 217 17.33 4.39 8.37
CA ASP A 217 18.06 4.95 9.51
C ASP A 217 17.34 4.60 10.82
N LEU A 218 17.80 3.55 11.47
CA LEU A 218 17.20 3.05 12.73
C LEU A 218 17.02 4.15 13.77
N GLN A 219 17.99 5.05 13.92
CA GLN A 219 17.93 6.13 14.93
C GLN A 219 16.83 7.13 14.59
N LYS A 220 16.67 7.49 13.33
CA LYS A 220 15.58 8.37 12.88
C LYS A 220 14.23 7.72 13.04
N ASN A 221 14.09 6.43 12.71
CA ASN A 221 12.86 5.69 12.86
C ASN A 221 12.43 5.60 14.33
N ILE A 222 13.39 5.32 15.25
CA ILE A 222 13.13 5.37 16.69
C ILE A 222 12.71 6.79 17.14
N LEU A 223 13.38 7.82 16.63
CA LEU A 223 13.04 9.21 16.97
C LEU A 223 11.64 9.59 16.48
N PHE A 224 11.24 9.15 15.29
CA PHE A 224 9.88 9.31 14.78
C PHE A 224 8.86 8.69 15.73
N CYS A 225 9.04 7.43 16.12
CA CYS A 225 8.13 6.75 17.04
C CYS A 225 8.03 7.47 18.39
N ARG A 226 9.14 7.96 18.92
CA ARG A 226 9.14 8.78 20.16
C ARG A 226 8.41 10.11 19.98
N LYS A 227 8.61 10.82 18.86
CA LYS A 227 7.85 12.04 18.51
C LYS A 227 6.35 11.76 18.39
N ALA A 228 5.98 10.57 17.88
CA ALA A 228 4.60 10.10 17.79
C ALA A 228 3.99 9.69 19.15
N GLY A 229 4.72 9.87 20.26
CA GLY A 229 4.24 9.54 21.60
C GLY A 229 4.32 8.05 21.96
N MET A 230 5.03 7.26 21.18
CA MET A 230 5.17 5.83 21.42
C MET A 230 6.36 5.54 22.35
N ARG A 231 6.16 4.67 23.32
CA ARG A 231 7.25 4.10 24.14
C ARG A 231 7.84 2.90 23.42
N MET A 232 9.09 3.05 22.98
CA MET A 232 9.81 1.96 22.31
C MET A 232 10.23 0.90 23.29
N LEU A 233 9.88 -0.37 22.98
CA LEU A 233 10.29 -1.56 23.70
C LEU A 233 11.35 -2.29 22.86
N MET A 234 12.59 -2.22 23.32
CA MET A 234 13.74 -2.87 22.67
C MET A 234 14.40 -3.76 23.74
N ASP A 235 14.32 -5.06 23.55
CA ASP A 235 14.83 -6.09 24.48
C ASP A 235 14.43 -5.83 25.95
N THR A 236 13.22 -5.32 26.15
CA THR A 236 12.71 -4.95 27.46
C THR A 236 11.23 -5.29 27.62
N ALA A 237 10.82 -5.45 28.85
CA ALA A 237 9.42 -5.60 29.22
C ALA A 237 8.97 -4.46 30.14
N VAL A 238 7.70 -4.16 30.11
CA VAL A 238 7.10 -3.13 30.95
C VAL A 238 5.94 -3.71 31.74
N VAL A 239 5.94 -3.46 33.03
CA VAL A 239 4.80 -3.78 33.88
C VAL A 239 3.81 -2.64 33.81
N VAL A 240 2.62 -2.93 33.36
CA VAL A 240 1.51 -1.96 33.26
C VAL A 240 0.65 -2.09 34.51
N ASN A 241 0.41 -0.95 35.17
CA ASN A 241 -0.43 -0.86 36.37
C ASN A 241 -0.09 -1.85 37.48
N LYS A 242 1.20 -2.14 37.71
CA LYS A 242 1.70 -3.08 38.74
C LYS A 242 1.10 -4.51 38.70
N SER A 243 0.36 -4.85 37.66
CA SER A 243 -0.42 -6.10 37.59
C SER A 243 -0.25 -6.87 36.27
N LEU A 244 0.41 -6.30 35.27
CA LEU A 244 0.69 -6.90 33.95
C LEU A 244 2.14 -6.69 33.57
#